data_4283bd3f2e9b34cca28574cb23013ebc
#
_entry.id   4283bd3f2e9b34cca28574cb23013ebc
#
_cell.length_a   1.000
_cell.length_b   1.000
_cell.length_c   1.000
_cell.angle_alpha   90.00
_cell.angle_beta   90.00
_cell.angle_gamma   90.00
#
_symmetry.space_group_name_H-M   'P 1'
#
loop_
_entity.id
_entity.type
_entity.pdbx_description
1 polymer ?
#
loop_
_entity_poly.entity_id
_entity_poly.type
_entity_poly.pdbx_seq_one_letter_code
_entity_poly.pdbx_strand_id
1 'polypeptide(L)'
;MKKASGKVTIKDISKELGISAVSVHRALRGKEGISSELRSKVLETAKEMGYVENYAAASIKRKTSKVAVVLPKDKWEKKIYFDYLWLGINKGAQELKGLNIEISPFVCDNEEEQLAQLKEIADKGPGEYGGVITISFTRASEVLMQFQRMLAKDMRVLVIDDHIEIPEGLISIPPREIQVGKVAAELAVLITQGKGRILVSCGRKDSKIHEGRLKSFCNYIKENKPELIIELVTGYTRNMDHRGELYKNACEALGKYSDICLIYALTSHDNRAFVEALEKHGNNKKVAIIGTDLNEETLEFLKKKRMSAVIDQNPYDKGYMAFKIMVDCLIKNISVPDVIPCRIDIALENNADLYAD
;
A
#
# COMPACT_ATOMS: atom_id res chain seq x y z
N MET A 1 39.18 31.57 0.80
CA MET A 1 38.71 31.18 2.14
C MET A 1 37.60 30.15 2.01
N LYS A 2 37.82 28.89 2.38
CA LYS A 2 36.79 27.84 2.37
C LYS A 2 35.79 28.14 3.50
N LYS A 3 34.53 28.52 3.16
CA LYS A 3 33.46 28.61 4.14
C LYS A 3 33.14 27.20 4.66
N ALA A 4 33.05 27.11 5.96
CA ALA A 4 32.60 25.90 6.68
C ALA A 4 31.24 25.42 6.13
N SER A 5 31.03 24.13 6.05
CA SER A 5 29.83 23.43 5.58
C SER A 5 28.62 23.64 6.52
N GLY A 6 28.11 24.87 6.59
CA GLY A 6 26.84 25.17 7.26
C GLY A 6 25.69 25.09 6.26
N LYS A 7 24.56 24.45 6.64
CA LYS A 7 23.33 24.48 5.83
C LYS A 7 22.92 25.94 5.61
N VAL A 8 22.61 26.30 4.35
CA VAL A 8 22.10 27.62 3.98
C VAL A 8 20.80 27.90 4.73
N THR A 9 20.64 29.11 5.25
CA THR A 9 19.48 29.52 6.06
C THR A 9 18.69 30.63 5.36
N ILE A 10 17.47 30.89 5.83
CA ILE A 10 16.64 32.04 5.39
C ILE A 10 17.41 33.35 5.58
N LYS A 11 18.25 33.47 6.62
CA LYS A 11 19.09 34.64 6.86
C LYS A 11 20.14 34.86 5.78
N ASP A 12 20.70 33.76 5.25
CA ASP A 12 21.70 33.85 4.19
C ASP A 12 21.07 34.34 2.88
N ILE A 13 19.87 33.82 2.53
CA ILE A 13 19.09 34.30 1.38
C ILE A 13 18.69 35.77 1.56
N SER A 14 18.24 36.14 2.76
CA SER A 14 17.87 37.52 3.13
C SER A 14 19.05 38.47 2.90
N LYS A 15 20.25 38.06 3.30
CA LYS A 15 21.47 38.85 3.12
C LYS A 15 21.88 38.97 1.66
N GLU A 16 21.79 37.88 0.91
CA GLU A 16 22.12 37.81 -0.53
C GLU A 16 21.21 38.78 -1.36
N LEU A 17 19.91 38.77 -1.07
CA LEU A 17 18.91 39.56 -1.78
C LEU A 17 18.70 40.99 -1.22
N GLY A 18 19.28 41.32 -0.08
CA GLY A 18 19.09 42.63 0.58
C GLY A 18 17.66 42.87 1.07
N ILE A 19 16.89 41.81 1.39
CA ILE A 19 15.49 41.88 1.82
C ILE A 19 15.30 41.29 3.22
N SER A 20 14.17 41.56 3.85
CA SER A 20 13.91 41.04 5.20
C SER A 20 13.77 39.50 5.19
N ALA A 21 14.21 38.81 6.27
CA ALA A 21 14.00 37.40 6.47
C ALA A 21 12.51 37.00 6.45
N VAL A 22 11.61 37.94 6.83
CA VAL A 22 10.16 37.78 6.77
C VAL A 22 9.69 37.72 5.31
N SER A 23 10.24 38.61 4.44
CA SER A 23 9.93 38.60 3.00
C SER A 23 10.40 37.29 2.34
N VAL A 24 11.61 36.83 2.65
CA VAL A 24 12.11 35.52 2.17
C VAL A 24 11.19 34.40 2.61
N HIS A 25 10.83 34.36 3.91
CA HIS A 25 9.91 33.32 4.42
C HIS A 25 8.54 33.37 3.75
N ARG A 26 7.95 34.56 3.51
CA ARG A 26 6.67 34.69 2.81
C ARG A 26 6.77 34.22 1.37
N ALA A 27 7.84 34.55 0.65
CA ALA A 27 8.09 34.13 -0.72
C ALA A 27 8.21 32.61 -0.84
N LEU A 28 9.04 31.98 0.01
CA LEU A 28 9.24 30.53 0.04
C LEU A 28 7.95 29.75 0.37
N ARG A 29 7.06 30.37 1.20
CA ARG A 29 5.80 29.74 1.63
C ARG A 29 4.59 30.11 0.78
N GLY A 30 4.77 30.80 -0.32
CA GLY A 30 3.66 31.17 -1.18
C GLY A 30 2.63 32.14 -0.56
N LYS A 31 2.97 32.79 0.57
CA LYS A 31 2.05 33.70 1.27
C LYS A 31 1.83 35.02 0.51
N GLU A 32 0.69 35.63 0.71
CA GLU A 32 0.35 36.94 0.14
C GLU A 32 1.23 38.07 0.70
N GLY A 33 1.21 39.22 0.01
CA GLY A 33 2.00 40.41 0.38
C GLY A 33 3.43 40.40 -0.14
N ILE A 34 3.72 39.60 -1.17
CA ILE A 34 4.98 39.55 -1.92
C ILE A 34 4.63 39.58 -3.41
N SER A 35 5.32 40.45 -4.19
CA SER A 35 5.14 40.47 -5.65
C SER A 35 5.60 39.18 -6.30
N SER A 36 5.02 38.83 -7.47
CA SER A 36 5.40 37.65 -8.25
C SER A 36 6.88 37.66 -8.64
N GLU A 37 7.41 38.81 -9.01
CA GLU A 37 8.82 39.00 -9.37
C GLU A 37 9.75 38.73 -8.20
N LEU A 38 9.44 39.29 -7.03
CA LEU A 38 10.25 39.07 -5.82
C LEU A 38 10.18 37.63 -5.38
N ARG A 39 9.02 36.96 -5.51
CA ARG A 39 8.85 35.54 -5.19
C ARG A 39 9.73 34.68 -6.10
N SER A 40 9.69 34.90 -7.43
CA SER A 40 10.51 34.18 -8.38
C SER A 40 11.99 34.34 -8.07
N LYS A 41 12.45 35.57 -7.81
CA LYS A 41 13.84 35.85 -7.46
C LYS A 41 14.29 35.14 -6.19
N VAL A 42 13.45 35.10 -5.15
CA VAL A 42 13.74 34.37 -3.89
C VAL A 42 13.85 32.86 -4.13
N LEU A 43 12.94 32.28 -4.92
CA LEU A 43 12.93 30.84 -5.23
C LEU A 43 14.18 30.42 -6.03
N GLU A 44 14.57 31.24 -7.02
CA GLU A 44 15.77 31.04 -7.83
C GLU A 44 17.03 31.12 -6.97
N THR A 45 17.20 32.19 -6.19
CA THR A 45 18.34 32.34 -5.28
C THR A 45 18.40 31.22 -4.25
N ALA A 46 17.27 30.80 -3.69
CA ALA A 46 17.22 29.67 -2.74
C ALA A 46 17.72 28.37 -3.40
N LYS A 47 17.33 28.13 -4.66
CA LYS A 47 17.77 26.96 -5.44
C LYS A 47 19.27 27.04 -5.73
N GLU A 48 19.79 28.18 -6.21
CA GLU A 48 21.20 28.39 -6.50
C GLU A 48 22.09 28.24 -5.27
N MET A 49 21.65 28.76 -4.12
CA MET A 49 22.36 28.63 -2.86
C MET A 49 22.25 27.21 -2.24
N GLY A 50 21.43 26.32 -2.80
CA GLY A 50 21.20 24.99 -2.22
C GLY A 50 20.44 25.02 -0.91
N TYR A 51 19.53 25.99 -0.74
CA TYR A 51 18.70 26.08 0.45
C TYR A 51 17.73 24.90 0.53
N VAL A 52 17.79 24.17 1.63
CA VAL A 52 16.81 23.14 1.99
C VAL A 52 16.07 23.58 3.24
N GLU A 53 14.75 23.66 3.12
CA GLU A 53 13.92 24.09 4.24
C GLU A 53 14.05 23.15 5.43
N ASN A 54 14.36 23.71 6.60
CA ASN A 54 14.47 22.95 7.84
C ASN A 54 13.10 22.84 8.51
N TYR A 55 12.27 21.92 8.03
CA TYR A 55 10.94 21.66 8.58
C TYR A 55 10.98 21.24 10.06
N ALA A 56 12.04 20.55 10.49
CA ALA A 56 12.19 20.16 11.88
C ALA A 56 12.36 21.37 12.81
N ALA A 57 13.15 22.37 12.42
CA ALA A 57 13.26 23.59 13.20
C ALA A 57 11.96 24.42 13.22
N ALA A 58 11.20 24.39 12.12
CA ALA A 58 9.90 25.05 12.02
C ALA A 58 8.81 24.31 12.83
N SER A 59 8.94 23.00 13.03
CA SER A 59 7.96 22.17 13.75
C SER A 59 8.02 22.35 15.27
N ILE A 60 9.17 22.73 15.83
CA ILE A 60 9.35 22.91 17.29
C ILE A 60 8.32 23.90 17.87
N LYS A 61 7.87 24.88 17.08
CA LYS A 61 6.89 25.90 17.49
C LYS A 61 5.43 25.53 17.13
N ARG A 62 5.20 24.40 16.47
CA ARG A 62 3.85 23.95 16.07
C ARG A 62 3.25 23.04 17.13
N LYS A 63 1.92 23.11 17.27
CA LYS A 63 1.17 22.06 17.97
C LYS A 63 1.42 20.74 17.23
N THR A 64 1.57 19.66 17.96
CA THR A 64 1.68 18.30 17.39
C THR A 64 0.46 18.01 16.51
N SER A 65 0.70 17.63 15.26
CA SER A 65 -0.35 17.18 14.35
C SER A 65 -0.52 15.67 14.53
N LYS A 66 -1.74 15.23 14.78
CA LYS A 66 -2.07 13.80 14.83
C LYS A 66 -2.64 13.34 13.50
N VAL A 67 -2.21 12.16 13.05
CA VAL A 67 -2.77 11.44 11.92
C VAL A 67 -3.47 10.21 12.46
N ALA A 68 -4.79 10.13 12.27
CA ALA A 68 -5.54 8.92 12.57
C ALA A 68 -5.21 7.85 11.52
N VAL A 69 -4.91 6.64 11.96
CA VAL A 69 -4.66 5.50 11.08
C VAL A 69 -5.69 4.44 11.39
N VAL A 70 -6.66 4.25 10.49
CA VAL A 70 -7.79 3.35 10.65
C VAL A 70 -7.61 2.15 9.73
N LEU A 71 -7.03 1.08 10.24
CA LEU A 71 -6.68 -0.11 9.46
C LEU A 71 -7.01 -1.39 10.22
N PRO A 72 -7.30 -2.49 9.52
CA PRO A 72 -7.30 -3.81 10.12
C PRO A 72 -5.93 -4.15 10.70
N LYS A 73 -5.91 -5.13 11.59
CA LYS A 73 -4.71 -5.81 12.01
C LYS A 73 -4.91 -7.31 11.80
N ASP A 74 -3.91 -7.93 11.23
CA ASP A 74 -3.95 -9.38 11.06
C ASP A 74 -3.86 -10.08 12.41
N LYS A 75 -4.69 -11.13 12.58
CA LYS A 75 -4.75 -11.93 13.84
C LYS A 75 -3.92 -13.22 13.73
N TRP A 76 -3.00 -13.27 12.76
CA TRP A 76 -2.16 -14.42 12.52
C TRP A 76 -0.88 -14.37 13.40
N GLU A 77 -0.32 -15.53 13.69
CA GLU A 77 0.98 -15.62 14.36
C GLU A 77 2.10 -15.00 13.51
N LYS A 78 1.98 -15.13 12.19
CA LYS A 78 2.91 -14.53 11.22
C LYS A 78 2.28 -13.31 10.57
N LYS A 79 3.09 -12.28 10.37
CA LYS A 79 2.67 -11.04 9.70
C LYS A 79 2.25 -11.31 8.26
N ILE A 80 1.14 -10.73 7.86
CA ILE A 80 0.62 -10.73 6.50
C ILE A 80 0.31 -9.30 6.05
N TYR A 81 -0.56 -9.10 5.07
CA TYR A 81 -0.76 -7.86 4.35
C TYR A 81 -0.93 -6.60 5.23
N PHE A 82 -1.86 -6.60 6.18
CA PHE A 82 -2.15 -5.41 7.00
C PHE A 82 -1.05 -5.11 8.01
N ASP A 83 -0.38 -6.12 8.55
CA ASP A 83 0.76 -5.91 9.43
C ASP A 83 1.91 -5.20 8.71
N TYR A 84 2.13 -5.49 7.42
CA TYR A 84 3.15 -4.79 6.62
C TYR A 84 2.75 -3.35 6.30
N LEU A 85 1.46 -3.05 6.08
CA LEU A 85 0.99 -1.65 6.01
C LEU A 85 1.31 -0.90 7.30
N TRP A 86 0.98 -1.48 8.46
CA TRP A 86 1.31 -0.91 9.77
C TRP A 86 2.81 -0.71 9.98
N LEU A 87 3.64 -1.69 9.59
CA LEU A 87 5.10 -1.58 9.66
C LEU A 87 5.62 -0.41 8.83
N GLY A 88 5.15 -0.25 7.59
CA GLY A 88 5.54 0.85 6.73
C GLY A 88 5.15 2.21 7.30
N ILE A 89 3.91 2.37 7.78
CA ILE A 89 3.44 3.60 8.43
C ILE A 89 4.28 3.93 9.66
N ASN A 90 4.53 2.96 10.54
CA ASN A 90 5.32 3.15 11.75
C ASN A 90 6.78 3.50 11.44
N LYS A 91 7.36 2.89 10.40
CA LYS A 91 8.70 3.23 9.92
C LYS A 91 8.78 4.70 9.47
N GLY A 92 7.81 5.13 8.66
CA GLY A 92 7.71 6.52 8.24
C GLY A 92 7.57 7.48 9.42
N ALA A 93 6.76 7.14 10.41
CA ALA A 93 6.58 7.94 11.62
C ALA A 93 7.86 8.01 12.46
N GLN A 94 8.59 6.91 12.59
CA GLN A 94 9.86 6.88 13.32
C GLN A 94 10.92 7.76 12.66
N GLU A 95 11.07 7.69 11.34
CA GLU A 95 12.03 8.50 10.59
C GLU A 95 11.72 9.99 10.63
N LEU A 96 10.42 10.34 10.64
CA LEU A 96 9.94 11.73 10.59
C LEU A 96 9.53 12.28 11.96
N LYS A 97 9.87 11.60 13.06
CA LYS A 97 9.51 11.99 14.43
C LYS A 97 9.90 13.44 14.78
N GLY A 98 10.99 13.97 14.19
CA GLY A 98 11.44 15.35 14.37
C GLY A 98 10.49 16.43 13.76
N LEU A 99 9.47 16.02 13.01
CA LEU A 99 8.52 16.93 12.36
C LEU A 99 7.27 17.24 13.20
N ASN A 100 7.22 16.76 14.45
CA ASN A 100 6.12 16.97 15.38
C ASN A 100 4.77 16.51 14.83
N ILE A 101 4.78 15.26 14.30
CA ILE A 101 3.61 14.55 13.80
C ILE A 101 3.53 13.17 14.47
N GLU A 102 2.35 12.78 14.89
CA GLU A 102 2.11 11.55 15.64
C GLU A 102 1.01 10.72 14.99
N ILE A 103 1.10 9.40 15.14
CA ILE A 103 0.06 8.45 14.73
C ILE A 103 -0.90 8.25 15.89
N SER A 104 -2.20 8.30 15.61
CA SER A 104 -3.25 7.78 16.47
C SER A 104 -3.82 6.51 15.84
N PRO A 105 -3.47 5.32 16.35
CA PRO A 105 -3.90 4.05 15.78
C PRO A 105 -5.34 3.72 16.16
N PHE A 106 -6.12 3.31 15.16
CA PHE A 106 -7.46 2.78 15.26
C PHE A 106 -7.50 1.43 14.55
N VAL A 107 -7.58 0.35 15.31
CA VAL A 107 -7.70 -0.99 14.74
C VAL A 107 -9.17 -1.33 14.56
N CYS A 108 -9.55 -1.82 13.38
CA CYS A 108 -10.90 -2.23 13.09
C CYS A 108 -10.92 -3.65 12.47
N ASP A 109 -11.86 -4.49 12.90
CA ASP A 109 -12.01 -5.86 12.40
C ASP A 109 -13.09 -6.00 11.33
N ASN A 110 -13.97 -5.01 11.23
CA ASN A 110 -15.15 -5.03 10.36
C ASN A 110 -15.58 -3.62 9.94
N GLU A 111 -16.58 -3.55 9.07
CA GLU A 111 -17.10 -2.31 8.51
C GLU A 111 -17.77 -1.39 9.54
N GLU A 112 -18.49 -1.98 10.50
CA GLU A 112 -19.20 -1.24 11.54
C GLU A 112 -18.20 -0.50 12.44
N GLU A 113 -17.14 -1.18 12.85
CA GLU A 113 -16.08 -0.59 13.67
C GLU A 113 -15.34 0.51 12.91
N GLN A 114 -14.98 0.26 11.64
CA GLN A 114 -14.34 1.27 10.79
C GLN A 114 -15.22 2.51 10.69
N LEU A 115 -16.50 2.35 10.36
CA LEU A 115 -17.42 3.46 10.20
C LEU A 115 -17.59 4.26 11.51
N ALA A 116 -17.70 3.58 12.65
CA ALA A 116 -17.78 4.21 13.96
C ALA A 116 -16.52 5.05 14.25
N GLN A 117 -15.34 4.52 14.00
CA GLN A 117 -14.07 5.20 14.19
C GLN A 117 -13.92 6.40 13.23
N LEU A 118 -14.30 6.26 11.96
CA LEU A 118 -14.28 7.36 11.00
C LEU A 118 -15.27 8.48 11.39
N LYS A 119 -16.45 8.15 11.91
CA LYS A 119 -17.39 9.13 12.46
C LYS A 119 -16.77 9.90 13.64
N GLU A 120 -16.18 9.19 14.60
CA GLU A 120 -15.50 9.80 15.75
C GLU A 120 -14.40 10.77 15.30
N ILE A 121 -13.57 10.38 14.34
CA ILE A 121 -12.49 11.20 13.79
C ILE A 121 -13.06 12.45 13.10
N ALA A 122 -14.11 12.29 12.28
CA ALA A 122 -14.78 13.40 11.60
C ALA A 122 -15.44 14.39 12.59
N ASP A 123 -15.98 13.89 13.70
CA ASP A 123 -16.60 14.73 14.74
C ASP A 123 -15.56 15.54 15.51
N LYS A 124 -14.45 14.94 15.93
CA LYS A 124 -13.32 15.62 16.59
C LYS A 124 -12.65 16.65 15.68
N GLY A 125 -12.58 16.36 14.38
CA GLY A 125 -12.14 17.31 13.36
C GLY A 125 -10.68 17.75 13.47
N PRO A 126 -10.31 18.87 12.77
CA PRO A 126 -8.92 19.32 12.62
C PRO A 126 -8.29 19.84 13.90
N GLY A 127 -9.08 20.09 14.95
CA GLY A 127 -8.57 20.43 16.28
C GLY A 127 -7.79 19.27 16.94
N GLU A 128 -8.13 18.05 16.60
CA GLU A 128 -7.48 16.83 17.12
C GLU A 128 -6.66 16.11 16.05
N TYR A 129 -7.20 15.93 14.84
CA TYR A 129 -6.56 15.18 13.75
C TYR A 129 -6.37 16.05 12.52
N GLY A 130 -5.13 16.16 12.01
CA GLY A 130 -4.86 16.82 10.75
C GLY A 130 -5.31 16.03 9.53
N GLY A 131 -5.40 14.72 9.67
CA GLY A 131 -5.84 13.82 8.60
C GLY A 131 -6.02 12.40 9.03
N VAL A 132 -6.47 11.56 8.07
CA VAL A 132 -6.70 10.13 8.24
C VAL A 132 -6.01 9.34 7.13
N ILE A 133 -5.40 8.21 7.50
CA ILE A 133 -4.95 7.16 6.58
C ILE A 133 -5.84 5.94 6.85
N THR A 134 -6.47 5.40 5.81
CA THR A 134 -7.36 4.25 5.95
C THR A 134 -7.39 3.39 4.69
N ILE A 135 -8.02 2.22 4.79
CA ILE A 135 -8.58 1.51 3.65
C ILE A 135 -10.09 1.72 3.66
N SER A 136 -10.83 1.22 2.66
CA SER A 136 -12.28 1.11 2.76
C SER A 136 -12.68 -0.36 2.73
N PHE A 137 -13.57 -0.74 3.62
CA PHE A 137 -14.35 -1.97 3.48
C PHE A 137 -15.49 -1.74 2.45
N THR A 138 -16.60 -2.43 2.50
CA THR A 138 -17.58 -2.45 1.42
C THR A 138 -18.69 -1.39 1.47
N ARG A 139 -18.92 -0.71 2.61
CA ARG A 139 -19.97 0.33 2.75
C ARG A 139 -19.54 1.68 2.17
N ALA A 140 -19.32 1.69 0.86
CA ALA A 140 -18.71 2.83 0.18
C ALA A 140 -19.45 4.17 0.41
N SER A 141 -20.79 4.22 0.43
CA SER A 141 -21.55 5.46 0.58
C SER A 141 -21.42 6.11 1.96
N GLU A 142 -21.48 5.31 3.04
CA GLU A 142 -21.41 5.82 4.41
C GLU A 142 -19.99 6.26 4.77
N VAL A 143 -18.99 5.49 4.33
CA VAL A 143 -17.57 5.82 4.47
C VAL A 143 -17.23 7.06 3.67
N LEU A 144 -17.69 7.14 2.41
CA LEU A 144 -17.48 8.30 1.55
C LEU A 144 -18.04 9.59 2.16
N MET A 145 -19.22 9.51 2.79
CA MET A 145 -19.81 10.65 3.50
C MET A 145 -18.89 11.12 4.64
N GLN A 146 -18.22 10.24 5.39
CA GLN A 146 -17.27 10.66 6.41
C GLN A 146 -16.03 11.33 5.80
N PHE A 147 -15.54 10.82 4.68
CA PHE A 147 -14.42 11.46 3.98
C PHE A 147 -14.79 12.86 3.50
N GLN A 148 -15.97 13.05 2.91
CA GLN A 148 -16.47 14.38 2.52
C GLN A 148 -16.59 15.33 3.70
N ARG A 149 -17.08 14.85 4.87
CA ARG A 149 -17.13 15.64 6.11
C ARG A 149 -15.76 16.09 6.60
N MET A 150 -14.74 15.20 6.49
CA MET A 150 -13.36 15.52 6.87
C MET A 150 -12.75 16.53 5.90
N LEU A 151 -12.89 16.31 4.58
CA LEU A 151 -12.39 17.22 3.54
C LEU A 151 -13.02 18.61 3.66
N ALA A 152 -14.32 18.73 3.93
CA ALA A 152 -15.01 19.99 4.16
C ALA A 152 -14.50 20.75 5.41
N LYS A 153 -13.77 20.10 6.30
CA LYS A 153 -13.11 20.66 7.47
C LYS A 153 -11.59 20.86 7.27
N ASP A 154 -11.10 20.84 6.04
CA ASP A 154 -9.67 20.92 5.69
C ASP A 154 -8.78 19.82 6.28
N MET A 155 -9.37 18.68 6.67
CA MET A 155 -8.60 17.48 7.03
C MET A 155 -8.09 16.77 5.78
N ARG A 156 -6.91 16.17 5.85
CA ARG A 156 -6.38 15.35 4.76
C ARG A 156 -6.89 13.93 4.88
N VAL A 157 -7.37 13.37 3.77
CA VAL A 157 -7.86 11.98 3.69
C VAL A 157 -7.03 11.22 2.68
N LEU A 158 -6.39 10.13 3.12
CA LEU A 158 -5.63 9.23 2.26
C LEU A 158 -6.18 7.81 2.40
N VAL A 159 -6.53 7.22 1.27
CA VAL A 159 -7.10 5.87 1.21
C VAL A 159 -6.16 4.94 0.44
N ILE A 160 -5.91 3.76 1.02
CA ILE A 160 -5.08 2.72 0.43
C ILE A 160 -6.01 1.59 -0.06
N ASP A 161 -5.72 1.04 -1.24
CA ASP A 161 -6.40 -0.13 -1.82
C ASP A 161 -7.93 0.00 -1.87
N ASP A 162 -8.41 1.08 -2.44
CA ASP A 162 -9.84 1.31 -2.55
C ASP A 162 -10.30 1.61 -3.99
N HIS A 163 -11.55 1.22 -4.27
CA HIS A 163 -12.27 1.44 -5.52
C HIS A 163 -13.40 2.46 -5.40
N ILE A 164 -13.45 3.25 -4.34
CA ILE A 164 -14.43 4.33 -4.25
C ILE A 164 -14.16 5.41 -5.30
N GLU A 165 -15.24 6.04 -5.76
CA GLU A 165 -15.10 7.29 -6.51
C GLU A 165 -14.35 8.29 -5.64
N ILE A 166 -13.22 8.79 -6.16
CA ILE A 166 -12.33 9.67 -5.42
C ILE A 166 -12.93 11.09 -5.44
N PRO A 167 -13.44 11.62 -4.32
CA PRO A 167 -13.85 13.01 -4.25
C PRO A 167 -12.63 13.92 -4.40
N GLU A 168 -12.84 15.12 -4.91
CA GLU A 168 -11.80 16.13 -5.01
C GLU A 168 -11.11 16.37 -3.66
N GLY A 169 -9.78 16.33 -3.66
CA GLY A 169 -8.95 16.50 -2.47
C GLY A 169 -8.71 15.23 -1.64
N LEU A 170 -9.32 14.09 -2.00
CA LEU A 170 -8.96 12.80 -1.43
C LEU A 170 -7.74 12.25 -2.15
N ILE A 171 -6.78 11.72 -1.39
CA ILE A 171 -5.57 11.09 -1.92
C ILE A 171 -5.77 9.58 -1.90
N SER A 172 -5.50 8.90 -3.03
CA SER A 172 -5.62 7.46 -3.16
C SER A 172 -4.29 6.82 -3.55
N ILE A 173 -3.98 5.70 -2.89
CA ILE A 173 -3.00 4.72 -3.35
C ILE A 173 -3.81 3.51 -3.81
N PRO A 174 -4.21 3.45 -5.10
CA PRO A 174 -5.17 2.45 -5.57
C PRO A 174 -4.58 1.05 -5.59
N PRO A 175 -5.44 0.02 -5.51
CA PRO A 175 -5.01 -1.35 -5.72
C PRO A 175 -4.60 -1.56 -7.19
N ARG A 176 -3.82 -2.61 -7.42
CA ARG A 176 -3.35 -2.99 -8.75
C ARG A 176 -3.88 -4.38 -9.16
N GLU A 177 -5.08 -4.71 -8.73
CA GLU A 177 -5.67 -6.05 -8.87
C GLU A 177 -5.72 -6.54 -10.32
N ILE A 178 -6.02 -5.64 -11.28
CA ILE A 178 -6.05 -5.99 -12.71
C ILE A 178 -4.63 -6.34 -13.19
N GLN A 179 -3.64 -5.54 -12.83
CA GLN A 179 -2.24 -5.78 -13.20
C GLN A 179 -1.70 -7.02 -12.50
N VAL A 180 -2.00 -7.21 -11.21
CA VAL A 180 -1.60 -8.42 -10.45
C VAL A 180 -2.16 -9.68 -11.12
N GLY A 181 -3.46 -9.68 -11.49
CA GLY A 181 -4.07 -10.81 -12.18
C GLY A 181 -3.44 -11.08 -13.56
N LYS A 182 -3.16 -10.04 -14.34
CA LYS A 182 -2.49 -10.18 -15.65
C LYS A 182 -1.07 -10.70 -15.51
N VAL A 183 -0.28 -10.16 -14.58
CA VAL A 183 1.10 -10.60 -14.31
C VAL A 183 1.12 -12.06 -13.85
N ALA A 184 0.18 -12.46 -12.98
CA ALA A 184 0.04 -13.86 -12.57
C ALA A 184 -0.26 -14.79 -13.76
N ALA A 185 -1.16 -14.35 -14.66
CA ALA A 185 -1.51 -15.12 -15.86
C ALA A 185 -0.32 -15.21 -16.84
N GLU A 186 0.43 -14.14 -17.03
CA GLU A 186 1.63 -14.12 -17.86
C GLU A 186 2.70 -15.08 -17.33
N LEU A 187 2.97 -15.04 -16.02
CA LEU A 187 3.85 -16.01 -15.35
C LEU A 187 3.35 -17.44 -15.50
N ALA A 188 2.04 -17.66 -15.34
CA ALA A 188 1.44 -18.97 -15.51
C ALA A 188 1.66 -19.51 -16.93
N VAL A 189 1.49 -18.69 -17.96
CA VAL A 189 1.77 -19.06 -19.36
C VAL A 189 3.23 -19.39 -19.58
N LEU A 190 4.15 -18.60 -19.04
CA LEU A 190 5.59 -18.83 -19.14
C LEU A 190 6.01 -20.14 -18.47
N ILE A 191 5.51 -20.43 -17.27
CA ILE A 191 5.85 -21.62 -16.48
C ILE A 191 5.26 -22.88 -17.12
N THR A 192 4.00 -22.85 -17.56
CA THR A 192 3.28 -24.03 -18.09
C THR A 192 3.50 -24.25 -19.58
N GLN A 193 4.15 -23.29 -20.26
CA GLN A 193 4.26 -23.27 -21.72
C GLN A 193 2.87 -23.31 -22.41
N GLY A 194 1.84 -22.87 -21.72
CA GLY A 194 0.47 -22.79 -22.23
C GLY A 194 -0.27 -24.11 -22.26
N LYS A 195 0.10 -25.10 -21.46
CA LYS A 195 -0.55 -26.44 -21.45
C LYS A 195 -0.86 -26.91 -20.04
N GLY A 196 -1.94 -27.68 -19.91
CA GLY A 196 -2.36 -28.32 -18.65
C GLY A 196 -3.47 -27.58 -17.93
N ARG A 197 -3.63 -27.88 -16.65
CA ARG A 197 -4.68 -27.31 -15.77
C ARG A 197 -4.05 -26.44 -14.68
N ILE A 198 -4.66 -25.28 -14.46
CA ILE A 198 -4.29 -24.35 -13.40
C ILE A 198 -5.38 -24.38 -12.33
N LEU A 199 -5.03 -24.65 -11.08
CA LEU A 199 -5.91 -24.40 -9.93
C LEU A 199 -5.79 -22.94 -9.51
N VAL A 200 -6.92 -22.28 -9.31
CA VAL A 200 -6.95 -20.87 -8.89
C VAL A 200 -7.91 -20.72 -7.72
N SER A 201 -7.47 -20.14 -6.60
CA SER A 201 -8.39 -19.79 -5.52
C SER A 201 -9.31 -18.63 -5.91
N CYS A 202 -10.54 -18.66 -5.43
CA CYS A 202 -11.54 -17.63 -5.74
C CYS A 202 -11.39 -16.36 -4.87
N GLY A 203 -10.61 -16.44 -3.79
CA GLY A 203 -10.53 -15.38 -2.81
C GLY A 203 -11.87 -15.15 -2.07
N ARG A 204 -12.03 -13.98 -1.48
CA ARG A 204 -13.23 -13.59 -0.73
C ARG A 204 -14.31 -13.09 -1.68
N LYS A 205 -15.53 -13.65 -1.61
CA LYS A 205 -16.65 -13.36 -2.55
C LYS A 205 -17.13 -11.90 -2.53
N ASP A 206 -17.02 -11.23 -1.38
CA ASP A 206 -17.45 -9.84 -1.19
C ASP A 206 -16.35 -8.81 -1.49
N SER A 207 -15.17 -9.24 -1.95
CA SER A 207 -14.05 -8.37 -2.29
C SER A 207 -13.97 -8.07 -3.79
N LYS A 208 -14.25 -6.83 -4.17
CA LYS A 208 -14.08 -6.36 -5.56
C LYS A 208 -12.63 -6.48 -6.06
N ILE A 209 -11.65 -6.36 -5.15
CA ILE A 209 -10.22 -6.52 -5.46
C ILE A 209 -9.95 -7.97 -5.87
N HIS A 210 -10.44 -8.95 -5.09
CA HIS A 210 -10.25 -10.36 -5.41
C HIS A 210 -11.00 -10.75 -6.70
N GLU A 211 -12.24 -10.25 -6.88
CA GLU A 211 -13.01 -10.45 -8.11
C GLU A 211 -12.28 -9.88 -9.34
N GLY A 212 -11.81 -8.62 -9.26
CA GLY A 212 -11.07 -7.96 -10.34
C GLY A 212 -9.78 -8.71 -10.71
N ARG A 213 -9.03 -9.19 -9.70
CA ARG A 213 -7.82 -9.99 -9.88
C ARG A 213 -8.11 -11.32 -10.56
N LEU A 214 -9.09 -12.07 -10.07
CA LEU A 214 -9.49 -13.34 -10.66
C LEU A 214 -9.96 -13.16 -12.10
N LYS A 215 -10.85 -12.19 -12.33
CA LYS A 215 -11.40 -11.89 -13.66
C LYS A 215 -10.30 -11.53 -14.66
N SER A 216 -9.34 -10.68 -14.26
CA SER A 216 -8.25 -10.28 -15.14
C SER A 216 -7.30 -11.43 -15.44
N PHE A 217 -7.02 -12.32 -14.49
CA PHE A 217 -6.28 -13.56 -14.70
C PHE A 217 -6.99 -14.46 -15.72
N CYS A 218 -8.26 -14.78 -15.48
CA CYS A 218 -9.04 -15.67 -16.35
C CYS A 218 -9.18 -15.11 -17.77
N ASN A 219 -9.44 -13.81 -17.92
CA ASN A 219 -9.57 -13.18 -19.22
C ASN A 219 -8.24 -13.24 -19.99
N TYR A 220 -7.11 -12.94 -19.34
CA TYR A 220 -5.80 -13.03 -19.99
C TYR A 220 -5.51 -14.44 -20.52
N ILE A 221 -5.75 -15.47 -19.71
CA ILE A 221 -5.58 -16.87 -20.13
C ILE A 221 -6.50 -17.19 -21.31
N LYS A 222 -7.78 -16.86 -21.22
CA LYS A 222 -8.77 -17.11 -22.28
C LYS A 222 -8.39 -16.46 -23.61
N GLU A 223 -7.85 -15.24 -23.58
CA GLU A 223 -7.47 -14.48 -24.75
C GLU A 223 -6.14 -14.94 -25.38
N ASN A 224 -5.18 -15.36 -24.56
CA ASN A 224 -3.82 -15.61 -25.02
C ASN A 224 -3.44 -17.10 -25.08
N LYS A 225 -4.08 -17.95 -24.24
CA LYS A 225 -3.79 -19.39 -24.13
C LYS A 225 -5.05 -20.19 -23.79
N PRO A 226 -6.04 -20.24 -24.69
CA PRO A 226 -7.32 -20.91 -24.44
C PRO A 226 -7.22 -22.42 -24.22
N GLU A 227 -6.05 -23.03 -24.51
CA GLU A 227 -5.77 -24.44 -24.24
C GLU A 227 -5.52 -24.74 -22.76
N LEU A 228 -5.15 -23.72 -21.96
CA LEU A 228 -5.03 -23.86 -20.51
C LEU A 228 -6.39 -23.98 -19.86
N ILE A 229 -6.59 -25.00 -19.08
CA ILE A 229 -7.82 -25.24 -18.33
C ILE A 229 -7.71 -24.57 -16.97
N ILE A 230 -8.65 -23.68 -16.64
CA ILE A 230 -8.74 -23.07 -15.31
C ILE A 230 -9.75 -23.84 -14.48
N GLU A 231 -9.32 -24.34 -13.33
CA GLU A 231 -10.16 -24.95 -12.30
C GLU A 231 -10.20 -24.04 -11.08
N LEU A 232 -11.39 -23.55 -10.75
CA LEU A 232 -11.60 -22.65 -9.62
C LEU A 232 -11.78 -23.43 -8.33
N VAL A 233 -10.98 -23.13 -7.34
CA VAL A 233 -11.05 -23.71 -5.99
C VAL A 233 -11.71 -22.74 -5.06
N THR A 234 -12.91 -23.08 -4.58
CA THR A 234 -13.66 -22.30 -3.60
C THR A 234 -13.11 -22.45 -2.18
N GLY A 235 -13.52 -21.57 -1.30
CA GLY A 235 -13.02 -21.44 0.06
C GLY A 235 -12.11 -20.23 0.21
N TYR A 236 -12.13 -19.65 1.40
CA TYR A 236 -11.26 -18.52 1.75
C TYR A 236 -10.79 -18.68 3.19
N THR A 237 -9.48 -18.61 3.39
CA THR A 237 -8.86 -18.81 4.70
C THR A 237 -8.86 -17.50 5.47
N ARG A 238 -9.95 -17.19 6.20
CA ARG A 238 -10.06 -15.92 6.95
C ARG A 238 -9.52 -16.01 8.37
N ASN A 239 -9.64 -17.16 9.03
CA ASN A 239 -9.46 -17.29 10.49
C ASN A 239 -8.35 -18.26 10.88
N MET A 240 -7.16 -18.15 10.28
CA MET A 240 -5.99 -18.98 10.61
C MET A 240 -6.18 -20.49 10.36
N ASP A 241 -7.33 -20.93 9.86
CA ASP A 241 -7.56 -22.32 9.52
C ASP A 241 -7.05 -22.60 8.09
N HIS A 242 -5.72 -22.67 7.96
CA HIS A 242 -5.06 -23.01 6.70
C HIS A 242 -5.39 -24.44 6.20
N ARG A 243 -6.06 -25.27 7.01
CA ARG A 243 -6.64 -26.57 6.66
C ARG A 243 -8.16 -26.54 6.55
N GLY A 244 -8.75 -25.37 6.44
CA GLY A 244 -10.17 -25.15 6.25
C GLY A 244 -10.70 -25.59 4.89
N GLU A 245 -11.74 -24.90 4.43
CA GLU A 245 -12.46 -25.25 3.20
C GLU A 245 -11.53 -25.23 1.97
N LEU A 246 -10.73 -24.17 1.79
CA LEU A 246 -9.82 -24.05 0.65
C LEU A 246 -8.84 -25.22 0.56
N TYR A 247 -8.22 -25.60 1.68
CA TYR A 247 -7.30 -26.73 1.73
C TYR A 247 -7.98 -28.05 1.34
N LYS A 248 -9.18 -28.32 1.87
CA LYS A 248 -9.95 -29.52 1.55
C LYS A 248 -10.28 -29.59 0.06
N ASN A 249 -10.80 -28.50 -0.49
CA ASN A 249 -11.16 -28.40 -1.90
C ASN A 249 -9.92 -28.52 -2.82
N ALA A 250 -8.78 -27.96 -2.39
CA ALA A 250 -7.51 -28.10 -3.10
C ALA A 250 -7.03 -29.55 -3.11
N CYS A 251 -7.10 -30.28 -1.97
CA CYS A 251 -6.79 -31.70 -1.90
C CYS A 251 -7.69 -32.55 -2.83
N GLU A 252 -8.99 -32.25 -2.86
CA GLU A 252 -9.94 -32.93 -3.75
C GLU A 252 -9.61 -32.70 -5.22
N ALA A 253 -9.35 -31.43 -5.61
CA ALA A 253 -8.97 -31.10 -6.98
C ALA A 253 -7.66 -31.78 -7.39
N LEU A 254 -6.64 -31.78 -6.52
CA LEU A 254 -5.37 -32.48 -6.76
C LEU A 254 -5.54 -33.99 -6.92
N GLY A 255 -6.48 -34.59 -6.18
CA GLY A 255 -6.81 -36.03 -6.34
C GLY A 255 -7.61 -36.34 -7.61
N LYS A 256 -8.45 -35.39 -8.05
CA LYS A 256 -9.34 -35.58 -9.21
C LYS A 256 -8.63 -35.40 -10.55
N TYR A 257 -7.73 -34.43 -10.66
CA TYR A 257 -7.13 -34.03 -11.92
C TYR A 257 -5.62 -34.37 -11.95
N SER A 258 -5.21 -35.21 -12.86
CA SER A 258 -3.80 -35.63 -13.03
C SER A 258 -2.97 -34.69 -13.91
N ASP A 259 -3.63 -33.70 -14.57
CA ASP A 259 -3.04 -32.73 -15.51
C ASP A 259 -2.77 -31.36 -14.90
N ILE A 260 -2.90 -31.23 -13.57
CA ILE A 260 -2.58 -29.99 -12.87
C ILE A 260 -1.07 -29.73 -13.00
N CYS A 261 -0.73 -28.55 -13.51
CA CYS A 261 0.64 -28.12 -13.73
C CYS A 261 1.00 -26.85 -12.94
N LEU A 262 0.00 -26.07 -12.50
CA LEU A 262 0.20 -24.85 -11.75
C LEU A 262 -0.96 -24.59 -10.78
N ILE A 263 -0.63 -23.94 -9.66
CA ILE A 263 -1.58 -23.41 -8.68
C ILE A 263 -1.33 -21.90 -8.57
N TYR A 264 -2.39 -21.11 -8.61
CA TYR A 264 -2.34 -19.68 -8.32
C TYR A 264 -3.12 -19.37 -7.02
N ALA A 265 -2.37 -19.01 -5.98
CA ALA A 265 -2.93 -18.51 -4.73
C ALA A 265 -3.25 -17.01 -4.89
N LEU A 266 -4.54 -16.71 -5.08
CA LEU A 266 -5.03 -15.38 -5.42
C LEU A 266 -4.76 -14.34 -4.32
N THR A 267 -4.70 -14.78 -3.06
CA THR A 267 -4.51 -13.93 -1.88
C THR A 267 -3.38 -14.44 -1.00
N SER A 268 -2.82 -13.55 -0.16
CA SER A 268 -1.80 -13.90 0.83
C SER A 268 -2.26 -15.00 1.80
N HIS A 269 -3.55 -15.06 2.12
CA HIS A 269 -4.13 -16.05 3.02
C HIS A 269 -4.19 -17.46 2.41
N ASP A 270 -4.18 -17.58 1.09
CA ASP A 270 -4.36 -18.85 0.38
C ASP A 270 -3.04 -19.63 0.21
N ASN A 271 -1.91 -18.96 0.33
CA ASN A 271 -0.58 -19.49 0.04
C ASN A 271 -0.29 -20.82 0.77
N ARG A 272 -0.42 -20.81 2.10
CA ARG A 272 -0.13 -21.98 2.94
C ARG A 272 -1.05 -23.14 2.63
N ALA A 273 -2.34 -22.89 2.44
CA ALA A 273 -3.32 -23.92 2.16
C ALA A 273 -2.96 -24.73 0.90
N PHE A 274 -2.55 -24.07 -0.17
CA PHE A 274 -2.13 -24.73 -1.40
C PHE A 274 -0.79 -25.44 -1.27
N VAL A 275 0.18 -24.86 -0.59
CA VAL A 275 1.48 -25.51 -0.36
C VAL A 275 1.28 -26.81 0.44
N GLU A 276 0.54 -26.78 1.55
CA GLU A 276 0.29 -27.97 2.37
C GLU A 276 -0.58 -29.01 1.64
N ALA A 277 -1.56 -28.58 0.83
CA ALA A 277 -2.37 -29.50 0.04
C ALA A 277 -1.53 -30.25 -1.00
N LEU A 278 -0.62 -29.55 -1.69
CA LEU A 278 0.28 -30.16 -2.67
C LEU A 278 1.25 -31.14 -2.01
N GLU A 279 1.80 -30.79 -0.84
CA GLU A 279 2.69 -31.68 -0.08
C GLU A 279 1.99 -32.96 0.39
N LYS A 280 0.77 -32.82 0.94
CA LYS A 280 -0.03 -33.97 1.35
C LYS A 280 -0.32 -34.93 0.19
N HIS A 281 -0.54 -34.37 -1.00
CA HIS A 281 -0.84 -35.17 -2.18
C HIS A 281 0.36 -35.99 -2.67
N GLY A 282 1.57 -35.69 -2.17
CA GLY A 282 2.79 -36.49 -2.48
C GLY A 282 3.13 -36.44 -3.96
N ASN A 283 2.80 -35.35 -4.64
CA ASN A 283 2.87 -35.31 -6.11
C ASN A 283 4.33 -35.20 -6.56
N ASN A 284 4.87 -36.30 -7.10
CA ASN A 284 6.18 -36.35 -7.78
C ASN A 284 6.22 -35.53 -9.08
N LYS A 285 5.10 -34.93 -9.50
CA LYS A 285 5.02 -33.98 -10.61
C LYS A 285 5.38 -32.60 -10.09
N LYS A 286 6.19 -31.86 -10.82
CA LYS A 286 6.51 -30.46 -10.56
C LYS A 286 5.28 -29.57 -10.84
N VAL A 287 4.36 -29.48 -9.88
CA VAL A 287 3.30 -28.49 -9.91
C VAL A 287 3.88 -27.19 -9.39
N ALA A 288 3.87 -26.15 -10.21
CA ALA A 288 4.34 -24.82 -9.82
C ALA A 288 3.30 -24.12 -8.93
N ILE A 289 3.74 -23.27 -8.00
CA ILE A 289 2.84 -22.42 -7.22
C ILE A 289 3.25 -20.95 -7.41
N ILE A 290 2.32 -20.12 -7.85
CA ILE A 290 2.41 -18.68 -7.83
C ILE A 290 1.62 -18.19 -6.62
N GLY A 291 2.30 -17.49 -5.71
CA GLY A 291 1.69 -16.90 -4.52
C GLY A 291 1.44 -15.39 -4.65
N THR A 292 0.78 -14.85 -3.66
CA THR A 292 0.49 -13.41 -3.53
C THR A 292 0.99 -12.90 -2.19
N ASP A 293 1.60 -11.72 -2.21
CA ASP A 293 2.22 -10.95 -1.13
C ASP A 293 3.43 -11.64 -0.46
N LEU A 294 4.50 -10.88 -0.37
CA LEU A 294 5.72 -11.29 0.32
C LEU A 294 5.55 -11.14 1.83
N ASN A 295 5.96 -12.18 2.52
CA ASN A 295 6.09 -12.23 3.97
C ASN A 295 7.13 -13.28 4.36
N GLU A 296 7.47 -13.41 5.64
CA GLU A 296 8.46 -14.37 6.13
C GLU A 296 8.18 -15.80 5.64
N GLU A 297 6.92 -16.20 5.58
CA GLU A 297 6.53 -17.55 5.19
C GLU A 297 6.67 -17.77 3.67
N THR A 298 6.20 -16.84 2.84
CA THR A 298 6.33 -16.95 1.38
C THR A 298 7.77 -16.85 0.91
N LEU A 299 8.61 -16.05 1.60
CA LEU A 299 10.05 -16.03 1.39
C LEU A 299 10.68 -17.38 1.72
N GLU A 300 10.28 -18.03 2.83
CA GLU A 300 10.72 -19.37 3.18
C GLU A 300 10.28 -20.40 2.12
N PHE A 301 9.04 -20.31 1.62
CA PHE A 301 8.54 -21.18 0.56
C PHE A 301 9.32 -21.02 -0.75
N LEU A 302 9.68 -19.80 -1.15
CA LEU A 302 10.54 -19.57 -2.31
C LEU A 302 11.93 -20.20 -2.13
N LYS A 303 12.60 -19.93 -0.99
CA LYS A 303 13.94 -20.49 -0.68
C LYS A 303 13.96 -22.00 -0.61
N LYS A 304 12.87 -22.63 -0.14
CA LYS A 304 12.70 -24.10 -0.11
C LYS A 304 12.11 -24.67 -1.39
N LYS A 305 11.95 -23.88 -2.45
CA LYS A 305 11.38 -24.31 -3.74
C LYS A 305 9.97 -24.89 -3.64
N ARG A 306 9.23 -24.49 -2.60
CA ARG A 306 7.82 -24.88 -2.41
C ARG A 306 6.88 -23.96 -3.20
N MET A 307 7.34 -22.76 -3.54
CA MET A 307 6.70 -21.81 -4.47
C MET A 307 7.66 -21.45 -5.59
N SER A 308 7.11 -21.21 -6.78
CA SER A 308 7.89 -20.85 -7.98
C SER A 308 8.04 -19.34 -8.13
N ALA A 309 7.04 -18.58 -7.71
CA ALA A 309 7.02 -17.14 -7.73
C ALA A 309 6.04 -16.59 -6.68
N VAL A 310 6.27 -15.37 -6.23
CA VAL A 310 5.32 -14.59 -5.42
C VAL A 310 5.19 -13.21 -6.05
N ILE A 311 3.95 -12.77 -6.25
CA ILE A 311 3.65 -11.41 -6.72
C ILE A 311 3.36 -10.56 -5.51
N ASP A 312 4.18 -9.53 -5.30
CA ASP A 312 4.04 -8.62 -4.17
C ASP A 312 3.36 -7.32 -4.58
N GLN A 313 2.39 -6.90 -3.79
CA GLN A 313 1.69 -5.64 -3.93
C GLN A 313 2.34 -4.50 -3.13
N ASN A 314 3.47 -4.77 -2.49
CA ASN A 314 4.24 -3.83 -1.68
C ASN A 314 3.43 -3.15 -0.56
N PRO A 315 2.78 -3.89 0.35
CA PRO A 315 2.01 -3.29 1.43
C PRO A 315 2.87 -2.43 2.36
N TYR A 316 4.12 -2.83 2.61
CA TYR A 316 5.06 -2.03 3.40
C TYR A 316 5.32 -0.66 2.75
N ASP A 317 5.65 -0.64 1.47
CA ASP A 317 5.91 0.61 0.72
C ASP A 317 4.66 1.48 0.64
N LYS A 318 3.46 0.90 0.47
CA LYS A 318 2.20 1.64 0.50
C LYS A 318 2.01 2.36 1.84
N GLY A 319 2.20 1.64 2.95
CA GLY A 319 2.09 2.21 4.29
C GLY A 319 3.12 3.32 4.54
N TYR A 320 4.38 3.07 4.21
CA TYR A 320 5.46 4.05 4.33
C TYR A 320 5.21 5.31 3.51
N MET A 321 4.81 5.13 2.26
CA MET A 321 4.50 6.21 1.33
C MET A 321 3.27 7.00 1.78
N ALA A 322 2.22 6.33 2.26
CA ALA A 322 1.02 6.98 2.78
C ALA A 322 1.35 7.95 3.93
N PHE A 323 2.19 7.53 4.88
CA PHE A 323 2.60 8.39 5.97
C PHE A 323 3.47 9.56 5.49
N LYS A 324 4.43 9.33 4.59
CA LYS A 324 5.25 10.41 4.00
C LYS A 324 4.41 11.46 3.27
N ILE A 325 3.44 11.01 2.49
CA ILE A 325 2.49 11.89 1.78
C ILE A 325 1.71 12.75 2.78
N MET A 326 1.22 12.13 3.85
CA MET A 326 0.51 12.85 4.90
C MET A 326 1.37 13.93 5.55
N VAL A 327 2.66 13.63 5.82
CA VAL A 327 3.63 14.61 6.30
C VAL A 327 3.87 15.72 5.28
N ASP A 328 4.00 15.39 4.00
CA ASP A 328 4.21 16.37 2.93
C ASP A 328 3.02 17.35 2.85
N CYS A 329 1.79 16.84 2.94
CA CYS A 329 0.60 17.67 2.95
C CYS A 329 0.45 18.53 4.21
N LEU A 330 0.58 17.94 5.40
CA LEU A 330 0.26 18.59 6.67
C LEU A 330 1.39 19.50 7.18
N ILE A 331 2.63 19.11 6.97
CA ILE A 331 3.79 19.79 7.55
C ILE A 331 4.50 20.66 6.53
N LYS A 332 4.70 20.15 5.32
CA LYS A 332 5.44 20.85 4.27
C LYS A 332 4.53 21.65 3.34
N ASN A 333 3.22 21.45 3.43
CA ASN A 333 2.20 22.07 2.57
C ASN A 333 2.47 21.85 1.07
N ILE A 334 2.92 20.62 0.75
CA ILE A 334 3.16 20.19 -0.63
C ILE A 334 1.85 19.65 -1.20
N SER A 335 1.46 20.12 -2.37
CA SER A 335 0.39 19.52 -3.15
C SER A 335 0.88 18.20 -3.77
N VAL A 336 0.09 17.15 -3.60
CA VAL A 336 0.35 15.83 -4.18
C VAL A 336 -0.76 15.47 -5.16
N PRO A 337 -0.51 14.59 -6.13
CA PRO A 337 -1.57 14.06 -7.00
C PRO A 337 -2.63 13.31 -6.18
N ASP A 338 -3.88 13.35 -6.65
CA ASP A 338 -4.98 12.63 -6.00
C ASP A 338 -4.80 11.10 -6.10
N VAL A 339 -4.11 10.62 -7.16
CA VAL A 339 -3.83 9.19 -7.38
C VAL A 339 -2.33 8.95 -7.41
N ILE A 340 -1.85 8.11 -6.50
CA ILE A 340 -0.42 7.78 -6.35
C ILE A 340 -0.22 6.29 -6.62
N PRO A 341 0.41 5.93 -7.74
CA PRO A 341 0.62 4.53 -8.09
C PRO A 341 1.67 3.86 -7.20
N CYS A 342 1.41 2.62 -6.79
CA CYS A 342 2.40 1.74 -6.19
C CYS A 342 2.85 0.68 -7.20
N ARG A 343 4.09 0.22 -7.09
CA ARG A 343 4.63 -0.84 -7.96
C ARG A 343 4.10 -2.22 -7.56
N ILE A 344 4.29 -3.17 -8.46
CA ILE A 344 4.12 -4.61 -8.23
C ILE A 344 5.49 -5.24 -8.44
N ASP A 345 5.92 -6.10 -7.53
CA ASP A 345 7.17 -6.82 -7.65
C ASP A 345 6.93 -8.33 -7.85
N ILE A 346 7.90 -9.02 -8.45
CA ILE A 346 7.91 -10.46 -8.61
C ILE A 346 9.13 -11.00 -7.89
N ALA A 347 8.90 -11.78 -6.85
CA ALA A 347 9.94 -12.50 -6.16
C ALA A 347 10.03 -13.95 -6.66
N LEU A 348 11.25 -14.35 -6.90
CA LEU A 348 11.68 -15.70 -7.26
C LEU A 348 12.72 -16.19 -6.24
N GLU A 349 13.12 -17.46 -6.30
CA GLU A 349 14.14 -18.01 -5.41
C GLU A 349 15.40 -17.12 -5.31
N ASN A 350 15.93 -16.67 -6.45
CA ASN A 350 17.23 -16.01 -6.51
C ASN A 350 17.21 -14.50 -6.16
N ASN A 351 16.05 -13.89 -6.05
CA ASN A 351 15.92 -12.50 -5.59
C ASN A 351 15.16 -12.38 -4.26
N ALA A 352 14.78 -13.51 -3.66
CA ALA A 352 14.01 -13.52 -2.40
C ALA A 352 14.78 -12.85 -1.24
N ASP A 353 16.11 -12.94 -1.23
CA ASP A 353 16.94 -12.31 -0.19
C ASP A 353 16.93 -10.78 -0.24
N LEU A 354 16.57 -10.18 -1.38
CA LEU A 354 16.43 -8.71 -1.49
C LEU A 354 15.20 -8.15 -0.76
N TYR A 355 14.30 -9.02 -0.30
CA TYR A 355 13.06 -8.67 0.39
C TYR A 355 13.04 -9.15 1.85
N ALA A 356 14.18 -9.64 2.36
CA ALA A 356 14.26 -10.29 3.68
C ALA A 356 14.50 -9.33 4.86
N ASP A 357 14.53 -8.00 4.64
CA ASP A 357 14.83 -6.97 5.66
C ASP A 357 13.59 -6.40 6.34
#